data_55d87ef48a69f09aa14f70b3853d6cd2
#
_entry.id   55d87ef48a69f09aa14f70b3853d6cd2
#
_cell.length_a   1.000
_cell.length_b   1.000
_cell.length_c   1.000
_cell.angle_alpha   90.00
_cell.angle_beta   90.00
_cell.angle_gamma   90.00
#
_symmetry.space_group_name_H-M   'P 1'
#
loop_
_entity.id
_entity.type
_entity.pdbx_description
1 polymer ?
#
loop_
_entity_poly.entity_id
_entity_poly.type
_entity_poly.pdbx_seq_one_letter_code
_entity_poly.pdbx_strand_id
1 'polypeptide(L)'
;MPQGERAGYRKLLIAESGKVAYEVGFGVLNLARTNRVQKEQIGCPMLALAGGKDRIIPRSVSRRMSRWYGNQLEYREYPVQGHWLLGEPGWQGHAQQVVDWIETLGGSQGVRENLTP
;
A
#
# COMPACT_ATOMS: atom_id res chain seq x y z
N MET A 1 -5.53 -14.99 9.03
CA MET A 1 -4.34 -15.13 9.90
C MET A 1 -4.66 -16.16 10.98
N PRO A 2 -3.87 -17.22 11.11
CA PRO A 2 -4.02 -18.25 12.13
C PRO A 2 -3.90 -17.67 13.54
N GLN A 3 -4.64 -18.25 14.52
CA GLN A 3 -4.67 -17.69 15.89
C GLN A 3 -3.31 -17.68 16.58
N GLY A 4 -2.45 -18.68 16.31
CA GLY A 4 -1.12 -18.78 16.91
C GLY A 4 -0.14 -17.67 16.49
N GLU A 5 -0.28 -17.13 15.29
CA GLU A 5 0.59 -16.06 14.78
C GLU A 5 0.23 -14.68 15.35
N ARG A 6 -1.02 -14.49 15.77
CA ARG A 6 -1.50 -13.20 16.32
C ARG A 6 -0.73 -12.74 17.55
N ALA A 7 -0.31 -13.66 18.40
CA ALA A 7 0.44 -13.35 19.62
C ALA A 7 1.85 -12.80 19.31
N GLY A 8 2.52 -13.33 18.29
CA GLY A 8 3.81 -12.83 17.81
C GLY A 8 3.72 -11.40 17.29
N TYR A 9 2.73 -11.13 16.45
CA TYR A 9 2.54 -9.79 15.87
C TYR A 9 2.13 -8.73 16.88
N ARG A 10 1.39 -9.09 17.93
CA ARG A 10 1.07 -8.14 19.02
C ARG A 10 2.29 -7.52 19.68
N LYS A 11 3.40 -8.26 19.75
CA LYS A 11 4.67 -7.76 20.32
C LYS A 11 5.37 -6.74 19.43
N LEU A 12 5.01 -6.69 18.14
CA LEU A 12 5.57 -5.75 17.17
C LEU A 12 4.76 -4.46 17.08
N LEU A 13 3.57 -4.43 17.68
CA LEU A 13 2.73 -3.23 17.68
C LEU A 13 3.31 -2.20 18.65
N ILE A 14 3.52 -1.00 18.14
CA ILE A 14 3.92 0.19 18.91
C ILE A 14 2.72 1.14 19.01
N ALA A 15 2.79 2.06 19.97
CA ALA A 15 1.75 3.08 20.12
C ALA A 15 1.77 4.02 18.90
N GLU A 16 0.62 4.14 18.25
CA GLU A 16 0.40 5.07 17.15
C GLU A 16 -0.01 6.46 17.66
N SER A 17 0.28 7.48 16.87
CA SER A 17 -0.15 8.84 17.18
C SER A 17 -1.67 8.99 17.06
N GLY A 18 -2.35 9.23 18.16
CA GLY A 18 -3.79 9.52 18.17
C GLY A 18 -4.15 10.75 17.33
N LYS A 19 -3.23 11.71 17.19
CA LYS A 19 -3.39 12.90 16.33
C LYS A 19 -3.48 12.49 14.85
N VAL A 20 -2.61 11.60 14.38
CA VAL A 20 -2.63 11.10 12.99
C VAL A 20 -3.92 10.32 12.73
N ALA A 21 -4.32 9.44 13.65
CA ALA A 21 -5.57 8.70 13.53
C ALA A 21 -6.78 9.64 13.44
N TYR A 22 -6.81 10.71 14.25
CA TYR A 22 -7.85 11.73 14.22
C TYR A 22 -7.85 12.50 12.88
N GLU A 23 -6.70 12.97 12.41
CA GLU A 23 -6.57 13.70 11.15
C GLU A 23 -7.00 12.87 9.94
N VAL A 24 -6.67 11.58 9.93
CA VAL A 24 -7.11 10.65 8.87
C VAL A 24 -8.61 10.38 8.95
N GLY A 25 -9.14 10.11 10.16
CA GLY A 25 -10.56 9.78 10.36
C GLY A 25 -11.50 10.96 10.11
N PHE A 26 -11.09 12.16 10.49
CA PHE A 26 -11.88 13.39 10.35
C PHE A 26 -11.38 14.33 9.25
N GLY A 27 -10.55 13.83 8.35
CA GLY A 27 -9.95 14.62 7.25
C GLY A 27 -10.96 15.33 6.36
N VAL A 28 -12.23 14.84 6.32
CA VAL A 28 -13.33 15.51 5.61
C VAL A 28 -13.69 16.87 6.21
N LEU A 29 -13.38 17.10 7.50
CA LEU A 29 -13.58 18.36 8.22
C LEU A 29 -12.35 19.29 8.14
N ASN A 30 -11.28 18.87 7.47
CA ASN A 30 -10.07 19.66 7.32
C ASN A 30 -10.28 20.79 6.30
N LEU A 31 -10.72 21.93 6.78
CA LEU A 31 -10.95 23.13 5.97
C LEU A 31 -9.66 23.65 5.30
N ALA A 32 -8.51 23.40 5.92
CA ALA A 32 -7.21 23.81 5.38
C ALA A 32 -6.73 22.90 4.23
N ARG A 33 -7.40 21.75 3.99
CA ARG A 33 -7.07 20.79 2.93
C ARG A 33 -5.61 20.34 2.93
N THR A 34 -4.97 20.27 4.10
CA THR A 34 -3.54 19.95 4.27
C THR A 34 -3.21 18.53 3.82
N ASN A 35 -4.21 17.64 3.78
CA ASN A 35 -4.10 16.26 3.32
C ASN A 35 -4.56 16.05 1.85
N ARG A 36 -4.76 17.14 1.09
CA ARG A 36 -5.14 17.01 -0.33
C ARG A 36 -3.94 16.64 -1.17
N VAL A 37 -4.02 15.48 -1.81
CA VAL A 37 -3.02 15.06 -2.79
C VAL A 37 -3.30 15.76 -4.14
N GLN A 38 -2.26 16.36 -4.71
CA GLN A 38 -2.27 16.92 -6.07
C GLN A 38 -1.69 15.86 -7.02
N LYS A 39 -2.55 14.98 -7.54
CA LYS A 39 -2.11 13.83 -8.35
C LYS A 39 -1.38 14.24 -9.63
N GLU A 40 -1.67 15.43 -10.12
CA GLU A 40 -1.04 16.00 -11.31
C GLU A 40 0.46 16.30 -11.14
N GLN A 41 0.89 16.44 -9.87
CA GLN A 41 2.29 16.65 -9.51
C GLN A 41 3.08 15.35 -9.27
N ILE A 42 2.39 14.21 -9.28
CA ILE A 42 3.03 12.90 -9.11
C ILE A 42 3.62 12.47 -10.44
N GLY A 43 4.95 12.57 -10.57
CA GLY A 43 5.70 12.22 -11.79
C GLY A 43 6.29 10.81 -11.78
N CYS A 44 6.06 10.03 -10.73
CA CYS A 44 6.56 8.66 -10.62
C CYS A 44 5.48 7.61 -10.90
N PRO A 45 5.85 6.43 -11.42
CA PRO A 45 4.94 5.29 -11.47
C PRO A 45 4.46 4.90 -10.08
N MET A 46 3.23 4.44 -9.99
CA MET A 46 2.63 4.01 -8.72
C MET A 46 2.07 2.60 -8.84
N LEU A 47 2.28 1.79 -7.80
CA LEU A 47 1.68 0.47 -7.66
C LEU A 47 0.91 0.43 -6.33
N ALA A 48 -0.35 0.01 -6.36
CA ALA A 48 -1.14 -0.26 -5.18
C ALA A 48 -1.58 -1.72 -5.13
N LEU A 49 -1.31 -2.36 -4.00
CA LEU A 49 -1.77 -3.71 -3.70
C LEU A 49 -2.88 -3.62 -2.65
N ALA A 50 -3.98 -4.32 -2.86
CA ALA A 50 -5.12 -4.31 -1.94
C ALA A 50 -5.62 -5.72 -1.64
N GLY A 51 -5.97 -5.97 -0.37
CA GLY A 51 -6.63 -7.19 0.05
C GLY A 51 -8.14 -7.13 -0.17
N GLY A 52 -8.71 -8.11 -0.86
CA GLY A 52 -10.15 -8.18 -1.11
C GLY A 52 -10.98 -8.44 0.15
N LYS A 53 -10.34 -9.01 1.21
CA LYS A 53 -10.93 -9.22 2.54
C LYS A 53 -10.45 -8.21 3.57
N ASP A 54 -9.85 -7.10 3.14
CA ASP A 54 -9.44 -6.02 4.01
C ASP A 54 -10.67 -5.41 4.72
N ARG A 55 -10.62 -5.40 6.06
CA ARG A 55 -11.66 -4.83 6.92
C ARG A 55 -11.33 -3.44 7.43
N ILE A 56 -10.11 -2.98 7.24
CA ILE A 56 -9.65 -1.65 7.65
C ILE A 56 -9.85 -0.68 6.48
N ILE A 57 -9.38 -1.07 5.30
CA ILE A 57 -9.61 -0.32 4.06
C ILE A 57 -10.43 -1.21 3.11
N PRO A 58 -11.75 -1.09 3.11
CA PRO A 58 -12.60 -1.89 2.24
C PRO A 58 -12.20 -1.76 0.77
N ARG A 59 -12.29 -2.85 0.01
CA ARG A 59 -11.96 -2.89 -1.42
C ARG A 59 -12.64 -1.81 -2.26
N SER A 60 -13.83 -1.37 -1.85
CA SER A 60 -14.53 -0.26 -2.52
C SER A 60 -13.76 1.05 -2.45
N VAL A 61 -13.06 1.30 -1.32
CA VAL A 61 -12.21 2.48 -1.12
C VAL A 61 -10.98 2.38 -2.01
N SER A 62 -10.28 1.24 -2.00
CA SER A 62 -9.09 1.00 -2.82
C SER A 62 -9.39 1.09 -4.31
N ARG A 63 -10.52 0.53 -4.76
CA ARG A 63 -11.00 0.64 -6.15
C ARG A 63 -11.37 2.06 -6.53
N ARG A 64 -11.96 2.84 -5.59
CA ARG A 64 -12.25 4.25 -5.82
C ARG A 64 -10.97 5.07 -5.95
N MET A 65 -9.99 4.80 -5.11
CA MET A 65 -8.66 5.41 -5.19
C MET A 65 -8.01 5.11 -6.54
N SER A 66 -8.00 3.85 -6.98
CA SER A 66 -7.45 3.45 -8.27
C SER A 66 -8.12 4.20 -9.43
N ARG A 67 -9.45 4.30 -9.44
CA ARG A 67 -10.15 5.07 -10.48
C ARG A 67 -9.80 6.56 -10.45
N TRP A 68 -9.56 7.11 -9.25
CA TRP A 68 -9.19 8.52 -9.11
C TRP A 68 -7.80 8.83 -9.67
N TYR A 69 -6.83 7.94 -9.46
CA TYR A 69 -5.50 8.06 -10.04
C TYR A 69 -5.46 7.70 -11.54
N GLY A 70 -6.37 6.85 -11.99
CA GLY A 70 -6.44 6.42 -13.38
C GLY A 70 -5.18 5.72 -13.84
N ASN A 71 -4.67 6.08 -15.03
CA ASN A 71 -3.51 5.45 -15.64
C ASN A 71 -2.17 5.70 -14.93
N GLN A 72 -2.14 6.59 -13.92
CA GLN A 72 -0.95 6.84 -13.11
C GLN A 72 -0.69 5.73 -12.08
N LEU A 73 -1.71 4.91 -11.78
CA LEU A 73 -1.66 3.89 -10.75
C LEU A 73 -1.96 2.50 -11.32
N GLU A 74 -1.00 1.60 -11.26
CA GLU A 74 -1.26 0.17 -11.43
C GLU A 74 -1.88 -0.37 -10.14
N TYR A 75 -3.07 -0.98 -10.26
CA TYR A 75 -3.82 -1.50 -9.13
C TYR A 75 -3.97 -3.02 -9.21
N ARG A 76 -3.57 -3.72 -8.16
CA ARG A 76 -3.73 -5.17 -8.04
C ARG A 76 -4.52 -5.52 -6.78
N GLU A 77 -5.55 -6.36 -6.92
CA GLU A 77 -6.40 -6.80 -5.82
C GLU A 77 -6.25 -8.30 -5.61
N TYR A 78 -6.02 -8.70 -4.37
CA TYR A 78 -5.89 -10.10 -3.95
C TYR A 78 -7.16 -10.54 -3.20
N PRO A 79 -8.07 -11.31 -3.84
CA PRO A 79 -9.43 -11.54 -3.35
C PRO A 79 -9.51 -12.21 -1.98
N VAL A 80 -8.50 -12.99 -1.60
CA VAL A 80 -8.49 -13.77 -0.36
C VAL A 80 -7.68 -13.18 0.78
N GLN A 81 -6.90 -12.14 0.50
CA GLN A 81 -6.01 -11.49 1.47
C GLN A 81 -6.72 -10.38 2.25
N GLY A 82 -6.25 -10.14 3.47
CA GLY A 82 -6.72 -9.09 4.36
C GLY A 82 -5.92 -7.79 4.24
N HIS A 83 -5.78 -7.10 5.37
CA HIS A 83 -5.12 -5.79 5.42
C HIS A 83 -3.60 -5.88 5.35
N TRP A 84 -3.01 -6.88 5.96
CA TRP A 84 -1.56 -6.96 6.11
C TRP A 84 -0.93 -7.92 5.10
N LEU A 85 -0.90 -7.52 3.85
CA LEU A 85 -0.40 -8.32 2.73
C LEU A 85 1.01 -8.89 2.96
N LEU A 86 1.89 -8.14 3.61
CA LEU A 86 3.28 -8.56 3.88
C LEU A 86 3.44 -9.42 5.14
N GLY A 87 2.38 -9.62 5.91
CA GLY A 87 2.39 -10.46 7.11
C GLY A 87 1.45 -11.66 7.04
N GLU A 88 0.70 -11.82 5.95
CA GLU A 88 -0.20 -12.95 5.74
C GLU A 88 0.50 -14.09 4.99
N PRO A 89 0.03 -15.34 5.12
CA PRO A 89 0.55 -16.45 4.34
C PRO A 89 0.54 -16.15 2.83
N GLY A 90 1.68 -16.40 2.17
CA GLY A 90 1.85 -16.07 0.74
C GLY A 90 2.41 -14.69 0.46
N TRP A 91 2.80 -13.92 1.48
CA TRP A 91 3.37 -12.57 1.35
C TRP A 91 4.58 -12.53 0.42
N GLN A 92 5.40 -13.61 0.37
CA GLN A 92 6.56 -13.69 -0.51
C GLN A 92 6.18 -13.53 -1.99
N GLY A 93 5.05 -14.13 -2.40
CA GLY A 93 4.53 -13.97 -3.75
C GLY A 93 4.10 -12.53 -4.05
N HIS A 94 3.54 -11.83 -3.07
CA HIS A 94 3.19 -10.41 -3.23
C HIS A 94 4.43 -9.52 -3.28
N ALA A 95 5.43 -9.81 -2.42
CA ALA A 95 6.71 -9.11 -2.44
C ALA A 95 7.44 -9.31 -3.79
N GLN A 96 7.47 -10.55 -4.30
CA GLN A 96 8.08 -10.82 -5.61
C GLN A 96 7.39 -10.02 -6.74
N GLN A 97 6.07 -9.94 -6.75
CA GLN A 97 5.36 -9.14 -7.74
C GLN A 97 5.68 -7.64 -7.67
N VAL A 98 6.02 -7.11 -6.47
CA VAL A 98 6.50 -5.73 -6.34
C VAL A 98 7.90 -5.59 -6.93
N VAL A 99 8.79 -6.55 -6.65
CA VAL A 99 10.15 -6.59 -7.23
C VAL A 99 10.08 -6.64 -8.76
N ASP A 100 9.29 -7.59 -9.29
CA ASP A 100 9.11 -7.73 -10.74
C ASP A 100 8.59 -6.43 -11.38
N TRP A 101 7.65 -5.76 -10.71
CA TRP A 101 7.14 -4.48 -11.18
C TRP A 101 8.21 -3.38 -11.17
N ILE A 102 9.01 -3.28 -10.11
CA ILE A 102 10.14 -2.33 -10.05
C ILE A 102 11.15 -2.62 -11.17
N GLU A 103 11.44 -3.89 -11.43
CA GLU A 103 12.35 -4.29 -12.50
C GLU A 103 11.84 -3.89 -13.89
N THR A 104 10.52 -3.93 -14.13
CA THR A 104 9.93 -3.43 -15.38
C THR A 104 10.16 -1.94 -15.58
N LEU A 105 10.21 -1.16 -14.49
CA LEU A 105 10.50 0.27 -14.54
C LEU A 105 11.98 0.55 -14.75
N GLY A 106 12.86 -0.28 -14.16
CA GLY A 106 14.32 -0.16 -14.26
C GLY A 106 14.90 -0.73 -15.57
N GLY A 107 14.13 -1.49 -16.35
CA GLY A 107 14.54 -2.06 -17.62
C GLY A 107 14.81 -1.03 -18.73
N SER A 108 14.59 0.25 -18.45
CA SER A 108 15.01 1.41 -19.24
C SER A 108 16.21 2.08 -18.57
N GLN A 109 17.38 1.42 -18.53
CA GLN A 109 18.69 1.95 -18.16
C GLN A 109 19.01 2.13 -16.66
N GLY A 110 19.96 1.35 -16.14
CA GLY A 110 21.00 1.87 -15.25
C GLY A 110 20.99 1.51 -13.77
N VAL A 111 20.25 0.50 -13.28
CA VAL A 111 20.35 0.12 -11.85
C VAL A 111 21.40 -0.97 -11.57
N ARG A 112 22.04 -1.55 -12.58
CA ARG A 112 23.04 -2.64 -12.40
C ARG A 112 24.47 -2.18 -12.06
N GLU A 113 24.77 -0.87 -12.07
CA GLU A 113 26.17 -0.43 -11.88
C GLU A 113 26.57 -0.09 -10.45
N ASN A 114 25.66 -0.05 -9.47
CA ASN A 114 25.98 0.41 -8.12
C ASN A 114 25.83 -0.64 -7.00
N LEU A 115 25.74 -1.93 -7.33
CA LEU A 115 25.64 -3.02 -6.35
C LEU A 115 26.75 -4.07 -6.52
N THR A 116 27.97 -3.64 -6.80
CA THR A 116 29.16 -4.50 -6.63
C THR A 116 29.93 -4.00 -5.40
N PRO A 117 30.25 -4.92 -4.45
CA PRO A 117 30.90 -4.59 -3.19
C PRO A 117 32.34 -4.07 -3.38
#